data_09002f7add2cec6d1b64620b46192770
#
_entry.id   09002f7add2cec6d1b64620b46192770
#
_cell.length_a   1.000
_cell.length_b   1.000
_cell.length_c   1.000
_cell.angle_alpha   90.00
_cell.angle_beta   90.00
_cell.angle_gamma   90.00
#
_symmetry.space_group_name_H-M   'P 1'
#
loop_
_entity.id
_entity.type
_entity.pdbx_description
1 polymer ?
#
loop_
_entity_poly.entity_id
_entity_poly.type
_entity_poly.pdbx_seq_one_letter_code
_entity_poly.pdbx_strand_id
1 'polypeptide(L)'
;MAIEEKPDNPKSDLAVPGLYVYDGTAVSRAKDLTPSSRGELEITDLNLSFLDDGQLSAVELGRDVTWMDSGTHESLLESSAFVAAIEREHGQKVACLEEVAYNMGFVSLTEITQTIEKMPKSPYRTYCERSILG
;
A
#
# COMPACT_ATOMS: atom_id res chain seq x y z
N MET A 1 -23.47 -2.36 3.62
CA MET A 1 -22.30 -1.74 2.94
C MET A 1 -22.53 -1.90 1.45
N ALA A 2 -22.11 -0.94 0.63
CA ALA A 2 -22.16 -1.03 -0.84
C ALA A 2 -20.84 -0.49 -1.39
N ILE A 3 -20.39 -1.03 -2.52
CA ILE A 3 -19.22 -0.55 -3.27
C ILE A 3 -19.69 -0.34 -4.71
N GLU A 4 -19.26 0.74 -5.32
CA GLU A 4 -19.59 1.08 -6.71
C GLU A 4 -18.30 1.48 -7.44
N GLU A 5 -18.09 0.95 -8.65
CA GLU A 5 -16.92 1.30 -9.47
C GLU A 5 -17.15 2.65 -10.14
N LYS A 6 -16.33 3.62 -9.82
CA LYS A 6 -16.28 4.97 -10.45
C LYS A 6 -17.66 5.54 -10.79
N PRO A 7 -18.60 5.67 -9.83
CA PRO A 7 -19.94 6.17 -10.12
C PRO A 7 -19.91 7.65 -10.51
N ASP A 8 -20.71 8.02 -11.50
CA ASP A 8 -20.87 9.44 -11.89
C ASP A 8 -21.44 10.31 -10.76
N ASN A 9 -22.26 9.70 -9.90
CA ASN A 9 -22.88 10.35 -8.74
C ASN A 9 -22.58 9.50 -7.48
N PRO A 10 -21.44 9.70 -6.83
CA PRO A 10 -21.08 8.93 -5.64
C PRO A 10 -22.06 9.17 -4.48
N LYS A 11 -22.39 8.11 -3.75
CA LYS A 11 -23.30 8.17 -2.60
C LYS A 11 -22.61 8.56 -1.29
N SER A 12 -21.29 8.65 -1.30
CA SER A 12 -20.48 9.05 -0.13
C SER A 12 -19.17 9.67 -0.59
N ASP A 13 -18.48 10.33 0.34
CA ASP A 13 -17.13 10.88 0.13
C ASP A 13 -16.02 9.83 0.39
N LEU A 14 -16.40 8.59 0.69
CA LEU A 14 -15.43 7.53 0.93
C LEU A 14 -14.97 6.92 -0.39
N ALA A 15 -13.66 6.93 -0.61
CA ALA A 15 -13.02 6.23 -1.72
C ALA A 15 -12.32 4.96 -1.21
N VAL A 16 -12.25 3.94 -2.05
CA VAL A 16 -11.50 2.72 -1.76
C VAL A 16 -10.13 2.81 -2.44
N PRO A 17 -9.05 3.10 -1.71
CA PRO A 17 -7.70 3.06 -2.26
C PRO A 17 -7.28 1.61 -2.56
N GLY A 18 -6.22 1.44 -3.34
CA GLY A 18 -5.74 0.12 -3.77
C GLY A 18 -5.02 -0.70 -2.68
N LEU A 19 -5.56 -0.73 -1.46
CA LEU A 19 -5.03 -1.53 -0.34
C LEU A 19 -6.03 -2.63 0.01
N TYR A 20 -5.73 -3.86 -0.39
CA TYR A 20 -6.59 -5.02 -0.22
C TYR A 20 -5.86 -6.15 0.49
N VAL A 21 -6.58 -6.85 1.38
CA VAL A 21 -6.11 -8.07 2.02
C VAL A 21 -7.17 -9.15 1.80
N TYR A 22 -6.79 -10.21 1.10
CA TYR A 22 -7.68 -11.32 0.77
C TYR A 22 -7.17 -12.63 1.34
N ASP A 23 -8.08 -13.55 1.53
CA ASP A 23 -7.75 -14.95 1.80
C ASP A 23 -7.35 -15.72 0.51
N GLY A 24 -7.02 -17.01 0.67
CA GLY A 24 -6.61 -17.86 -0.45
C GLY A 24 -7.66 -18.08 -1.55
N THR A 25 -8.92 -17.71 -1.32
CA THR A 25 -10.01 -17.86 -2.31
C THR A 25 -10.03 -16.77 -3.36
N ALA A 26 -9.32 -15.65 -3.14
CA ALA A 26 -9.31 -14.51 -4.05
C ALA A 26 -8.89 -14.90 -5.49
N VAL A 27 -7.90 -15.80 -5.61
CA VAL A 27 -7.41 -16.25 -6.93
C VAL A 27 -8.47 -17.01 -7.71
N SER A 28 -9.26 -17.88 -7.05
CA SER A 28 -10.35 -18.59 -7.70
C SER A 28 -11.47 -17.64 -8.08
N ARG A 29 -11.89 -16.75 -7.17
CA ARG A 29 -12.92 -15.74 -7.44
C ARG A 29 -12.53 -14.81 -8.60
N ALA A 30 -11.28 -14.36 -8.64
CA ALA A 30 -10.79 -13.51 -9.72
C ALA A 30 -10.84 -14.18 -11.11
N LYS A 31 -10.71 -15.50 -11.18
CA LYS A 31 -10.83 -16.26 -12.44
C LYS A 31 -12.27 -16.34 -12.95
N ASP A 32 -13.24 -16.22 -12.06
CA ASP A 32 -14.66 -16.31 -12.38
C ASP A 32 -15.27 -14.95 -12.74
N LEU A 33 -14.49 -13.86 -12.62
CA LEU A 33 -14.94 -12.52 -13.01
C LEU A 33 -15.14 -12.41 -14.52
N THR A 34 -16.11 -11.58 -14.88
CA THR A 34 -16.37 -11.20 -16.28
C THR A 34 -15.96 -9.75 -16.50
N PRO A 35 -15.44 -9.39 -17.69
CA PRO A 35 -15.10 -8.02 -17.99
C PRO A 35 -16.30 -7.08 -17.85
N SER A 36 -16.08 -5.90 -17.30
CA SER A 36 -17.06 -4.82 -17.19
C SER A 36 -17.42 -4.25 -18.57
N SER A 37 -18.34 -3.29 -18.61
CA SER A 37 -18.68 -2.54 -19.84
C SER A 37 -17.47 -1.80 -20.44
N ARG A 38 -16.40 -1.62 -19.67
CA ARG A 38 -15.11 -1.03 -20.09
C ARG A 38 -14.15 -2.06 -20.70
N GLY A 39 -14.52 -3.35 -20.67
CA GLY A 39 -13.67 -4.45 -21.13
C GLY A 39 -12.57 -4.86 -20.17
N GLU A 40 -12.62 -4.41 -18.91
CA GLU A 40 -11.63 -4.68 -17.88
C GLU A 40 -12.21 -5.57 -16.77
N LEU A 41 -11.35 -6.40 -16.14
CA LEU A 41 -11.70 -7.09 -14.90
C LEU A 41 -11.54 -6.08 -13.76
N GLU A 42 -12.63 -5.80 -13.06
CA GLU A 42 -12.64 -4.79 -12.02
C GLU A 42 -12.36 -5.40 -10.64
N ILE A 43 -11.49 -4.75 -9.87
CA ILE A 43 -11.25 -5.14 -8.49
C ILE A 43 -12.51 -4.95 -7.63
N THR A 44 -13.37 -4.03 -7.99
CA THR A 44 -14.66 -3.82 -7.35
C THR A 44 -15.56 -5.05 -7.45
N ASP A 45 -15.56 -5.75 -8.58
CA ASP A 45 -16.35 -6.97 -8.75
C ASP A 45 -15.81 -8.12 -7.87
N LEU A 46 -14.49 -8.20 -7.70
CA LEU A 46 -13.90 -9.12 -6.74
C LEU A 46 -14.35 -8.80 -5.32
N ASN A 47 -14.31 -7.52 -4.91
CA ASN A 47 -14.80 -7.09 -3.61
C ASN A 47 -16.29 -7.39 -3.41
N LEU A 48 -17.11 -7.21 -4.44
CA LEU A 48 -18.54 -7.54 -4.40
C LEU A 48 -18.77 -9.03 -4.17
N SER A 49 -17.97 -9.92 -4.76
CA SER A 49 -18.06 -11.35 -4.49
C SER A 49 -17.82 -11.73 -3.04
N PHE A 50 -16.94 -11.04 -2.34
CA PHE A 50 -16.74 -11.21 -0.91
C PHE A 50 -17.84 -10.54 -0.08
N LEU A 51 -18.38 -9.42 -0.56
CA LEU A 51 -19.48 -8.72 0.10
C LEU A 51 -20.76 -9.55 0.10
N ASP A 52 -21.08 -10.17 -1.02
CA ASP A 52 -22.27 -11.03 -1.19
C ASP A 52 -22.24 -12.25 -0.25
N ASP A 53 -21.04 -12.78 0.01
CA ASP A 53 -20.82 -13.86 0.96
C ASP A 53 -20.71 -13.37 2.44
N GLY A 54 -20.84 -12.07 2.69
CA GLY A 54 -20.70 -11.49 4.04
C GLY A 54 -19.27 -11.53 4.59
N GLN A 55 -18.27 -11.68 3.72
CA GLN A 55 -16.85 -11.84 4.08
C GLN A 55 -16.03 -10.57 3.86
N LEU A 56 -16.63 -9.48 3.38
CA LEU A 56 -15.95 -8.21 3.18
C LEU A 56 -16.09 -7.31 4.40
N SER A 57 -14.99 -6.77 4.86
CA SER A 57 -14.96 -5.68 5.83
C SER A 57 -14.19 -4.49 5.28
N ALA A 58 -14.51 -3.29 5.73
CA ALA A 58 -13.79 -2.08 5.39
C ALA A 58 -13.27 -1.42 6.67
N VAL A 59 -12.05 -0.88 6.58
CA VAL A 59 -11.45 -0.10 7.65
C VAL A 59 -11.28 1.32 7.12
N GLU A 60 -11.89 2.29 7.80
CA GLU A 60 -11.71 3.69 7.48
C GLU A 60 -10.31 4.12 7.92
N LEU A 61 -9.53 4.65 6.97
CA LEU A 61 -8.20 5.17 7.26
C LEU A 61 -8.32 6.51 7.98
N GLY A 62 -7.54 6.69 9.04
CA GLY A 62 -7.51 7.93 9.81
C GLY A 62 -6.93 9.11 9.03
N ARG A 63 -7.07 10.31 9.59
CA ARG A 63 -6.58 11.57 8.98
C ARG A 63 -5.05 11.64 8.84
N ASP A 64 -4.35 10.76 9.56
CA ASP A 64 -2.87 10.67 9.52
C ASP A 64 -2.36 9.85 8.33
N VAL A 65 -3.27 9.27 7.54
CA VAL A 65 -2.94 8.53 6.32
C VAL A 65 -3.14 9.44 5.12
N THR A 66 -2.08 9.67 4.37
CA THR A 66 -2.14 10.37 3.09
C THR A 66 -2.19 9.35 1.95
N TRP A 67 -3.21 9.44 1.13
CA TRP A 67 -3.33 8.68 -0.10
C TRP A 67 -3.06 9.59 -1.31
N MET A 68 -2.26 9.11 -2.26
CA MET A 68 -1.94 9.83 -3.48
C MET A 68 -2.06 8.88 -4.68
N ASP A 69 -2.74 9.32 -5.72
CA ASP A 69 -2.76 8.63 -7.01
C ASP A 69 -1.52 9.03 -7.81
N SER A 70 -0.82 8.04 -8.36
CA SER A 70 0.40 8.22 -9.16
C SER A 70 0.19 7.79 -10.63
N GLY A 71 -1.04 7.80 -11.11
CA GLY A 71 -1.41 7.29 -12.43
C GLY A 71 -0.97 8.17 -13.61
N THR A 72 -0.52 9.40 -13.38
CA THR A 72 0.00 10.31 -14.40
C THR A 72 1.43 10.72 -14.09
N HIS A 73 2.17 11.22 -15.11
CA HIS A 73 3.52 11.75 -14.88
C HIS A 73 3.54 12.90 -13.88
N GLU A 74 2.52 13.74 -13.89
CA GLU A 74 2.40 14.89 -13.01
C GLU A 74 2.12 14.46 -11.57
N SER A 75 1.14 13.59 -11.34
CA SER A 75 0.83 13.06 -10.00
C SER A 75 1.96 12.21 -9.42
N LEU A 76 2.72 11.49 -10.26
CA LEU A 76 3.93 10.78 -9.82
C LEU A 76 5.03 11.75 -9.34
N LEU A 77 5.21 12.87 -10.05
CA LEU A 77 6.17 13.90 -9.64
C LEU A 77 5.74 14.54 -8.30
N GLU A 78 4.46 14.87 -8.14
CA GLU A 78 3.91 15.42 -6.89
C GLU A 78 4.08 14.44 -5.73
N SER A 79 3.77 13.16 -5.93
CA SER A 79 3.96 12.12 -4.92
C SER A 79 5.43 11.98 -4.51
N SER A 80 6.34 12.03 -5.49
CA SER A 80 7.78 11.97 -5.23
C SER A 80 8.28 13.19 -4.45
N ALA A 81 7.79 14.38 -4.77
CA ALA A 81 8.12 15.61 -4.07
C ALA A 81 7.59 15.60 -2.63
N PHE A 82 6.37 15.06 -2.43
CA PHE A 82 5.76 14.90 -1.12
C PHE A 82 6.57 13.95 -0.23
N VAL A 83 6.94 12.76 -0.73
CA VAL A 83 7.79 11.81 0.00
C VAL A 83 9.13 12.46 0.37
N ALA A 84 9.78 13.14 -0.57
CA ALA A 84 11.05 13.80 -0.32
C ALA A 84 10.94 14.92 0.73
N ALA A 85 9.80 15.59 0.82
CA ALA A 85 9.55 16.62 1.83
C ALA A 85 9.39 15.99 3.22
N ILE A 86 8.59 14.95 3.36
CA ILE A 86 8.39 14.22 4.63
C ILE A 86 9.70 13.63 5.13
N GLU A 87 10.45 12.95 4.26
CA GLU A 87 11.75 12.37 4.64
C GLU A 87 12.74 13.41 5.15
N ARG A 88 12.72 14.61 4.56
CA ARG A 88 13.59 15.73 4.95
C ARG A 88 13.16 16.33 6.29
N GLU A 89 11.86 16.45 6.51
CA GLU A 89 11.29 17.04 7.72
C GLU A 89 11.50 16.13 8.93
N HIS A 90 11.23 14.83 8.77
CA HIS A 90 11.29 13.87 9.87
C HIS A 90 12.63 13.14 9.99
N GLY A 91 13.50 13.22 8.99
CA GLY A 91 14.76 12.47 8.96
C GLY A 91 14.59 10.95 8.86
N GLN A 92 13.38 10.49 8.57
CA GLN A 92 13.02 9.09 8.44
C GLN A 92 12.68 8.76 6.99
N LYS A 93 13.01 7.54 6.56
CA LYS A 93 12.66 7.05 5.23
C LYS A 93 11.23 6.52 5.18
N VAL A 94 10.48 6.93 4.17
CA VAL A 94 9.18 6.33 3.86
C VAL A 94 9.43 4.93 3.30
N ALA A 95 8.67 3.94 3.81
CA ALA A 95 8.75 2.54 3.39
C ALA A 95 10.15 1.90 3.50
N CYS A 96 10.93 2.24 4.52
CA CYS A 96 12.14 1.50 4.84
C CYS A 96 11.76 0.13 5.41
N LEU A 97 11.75 -0.89 4.56
CA LEU A 97 11.27 -2.24 4.91
C LEU A 97 12.12 -2.86 6.02
N GLU A 98 13.41 -2.61 6.02
CA GLU A 98 14.35 -3.11 7.04
C GLU A 98 14.01 -2.54 8.42
N GLU A 99 13.77 -1.23 8.50
CA GLU A 99 13.40 -0.56 9.75
C GLU A 99 12.03 -1.03 10.25
N VAL A 100 11.06 -1.16 9.35
CA VAL A 100 9.72 -1.68 9.67
C VAL A 100 9.83 -3.13 10.16
N ALA A 101 10.55 -4.00 9.46
CA ALA A 101 10.67 -5.41 9.83
C ALA A 101 11.36 -5.58 11.19
N TYR A 102 12.39 -4.79 11.47
CA TYR A 102 13.07 -4.80 12.76
C TYR A 102 12.17 -4.29 13.89
N ASN A 103 11.53 -3.13 13.70
CA ASN A 103 10.65 -2.53 14.70
C ASN A 103 9.41 -3.38 15.01
N MET A 104 8.90 -4.12 14.02
CA MET A 104 7.78 -5.05 14.17
C MET A 104 8.22 -6.41 14.76
N GLY A 105 9.51 -6.63 14.97
CA GLY A 105 10.04 -7.89 15.49
C GLY A 105 9.96 -9.06 14.50
N PHE A 106 9.83 -8.80 13.21
CA PHE A 106 9.82 -9.84 12.18
C PHE A 106 11.21 -10.41 11.91
N VAL A 107 12.24 -9.65 12.20
CA VAL A 107 13.64 -10.04 12.09
C VAL A 107 14.40 -9.62 13.33
N SER A 108 15.40 -10.42 13.70
CA SER A 108 16.31 -10.12 14.81
C SER A 108 17.37 -9.07 14.41
N LEU A 109 18.01 -8.46 15.40
CA LEU A 109 19.14 -7.55 15.16
C LEU A 109 20.26 -8.22 14.37
N THR A 110 20.55 -9.50 14.63
CA THR A 110 21.57 -10.25 13.90
C THR A 110 21.22 -10.42 12.42
N GLU A 111 19.99 -10.79 12.10
CA GLU A 111 19.53 -10.99 10.73
C GLU A 111 19.52 -9.69 9.95
N ILE A 112 19.02 -8.60 10.55
CA ILE A 112 18.97 -7.30 9.88
C ILE A 112 20.38 -6.74 9.67
N THR A 113 21.30 -6.91 10.61
CA THR A 113 22.70 -6.52 10.45
C THR A 113 23.34 -7.21 9.25
N GLN A 114 23.18 -8.54 9.14
CA GLN A 114 23.69 -9.30 8.00
C GLN A 114 23.09 -8.85 6.66
N THR A 115 21.83 -8.42 6.69
CA THR A 115 21.15 -7.89 5.49
C THR A 115 21.75 -6.55 5.09
N ILE A 116 21.92 -5.63 6.03
CA ILE A 116 22.50 -4.30 5.79
C ILE A 116 23.96 -4.40 5.30
N GLU A 117 24.75 -5.29 5.88
CA GLU A 117 26.14 -5.53 5.46
C GLU A 117 26.27 -5.95 4.00
N LYS A 118 25.29 -6.69 3.47
CA LYS A 118 25.26 -7.17 2.07
C LYS A 118 24.78 -6.09 1.10
N MET A 119 24.19 -4.99 1.57
CA MET A 119 23.73 -3.91 0.71
C MET A 119 24.90 -3.19 0.03
N PRO A 120 24.75 -2.74 -1.22
CA PRO A 120 25.72 -1.87 -1.86
C PRO A 120 25.83 -0.56 -1.08
N LYS A 121 27.00 0.06 -1.10
CA LYS A 121 27.20 1.38 -0.48
C LYS A 121 26.28 2.40 -1.14
N SER A 122 25.40 3.00 -0.35
CA SER A 122 24.38 3.95 -0.82
C SER A 122 23.89 4.81 0.35
N PRO A 123 23.26 5.96 0.07
CA PRO A 123 22.59 6.76 1.11
C PRO A 123 21.51 5.97 1.88
N TYR A 124 20.85 5.02 1.22
CA TYR A 124 19.86 4.14 1.85
C TYR A 124 20.50 3.20 2.88
N ARG A 125 21.60 2.52 2.51
CA ARG A 125 22.35 1.69 3.46
C ARG A 125 22.83 2.51 4.66
N THR A 126 23.39 3.70 4.44
CA THR A 126 23.84 4.60 5.51
C THR A 126 22.68 4.97 6.44
N TYR A 127 21.49 5.19 5.88
CA TYR A 127 20.30 5.41 6.69
C TYR A 127 19.96 4.19 7.56
N CYS A 128 19.91 2.98 7.00
CA CYS A 128 19.63 1.75 7.75
C CYS A 128 20.67 1.51 8.87
N GLU A 129 21.96 1.71 8.57
CA GLU A 129 23.04 1.61 9.58
C GLU A 129 22.76 2.56 10.75
N ARG A 130 22.42 3.80 10.47
CA ARG A 130 22.18 4.83 11.52
C ARG A 130 20.89 4.57 12.30
N SER A 131 19.79 4.22 11.64
CA SER A 131 18.48 4.15 12.30
C SER A 131 18.22 2.81 13.00
N ILE A 132 18.92 1.74 12.61
CA ILE A 132 18.71 0.40 13.16
C ILE A 132 19.87 -0.05 14.05
N LEU A 133 21.10 0.25 13.67
CA LEU A 133 22.29 -0.22 14.38
C LEU A 133 22.84 0.81 15.39
N GLY A 134 22.44 2.08 15.33
CA GLY A 134 22.80 3.16 16.24
C GLY A 134 23.96 3.96 15.71
#